data_d7720ab73bbd8c2aded883785ff61128
#
_entry.id   d7720ab73bbd8c2aded883785ff61128
#
_cell.length_a   1.000
_cell.length_b   1.000
_cell.length_c   1.000
_cell.angle_alpha   90.00
_cell.angle_beta   90.00
_cell.angle_gamma   90.00
#
_symmetry.space_group_name_H-M   'P 1'
#
loop_
_entity.id
_entity.type
_entity.pdbx_description
1 polymer ?
#
loop_
_entity_poly.entity_id
_entity_poly.type
_entity_poly.pdbx_seq_one_letter_code
_entity_poly.pdbx_strand_id
1 'polypeptide(L)'
;SVDQSLKNFHTDYLDTLLIHRPDVLMNPVEIAETMTQLKAAGKVKSFGVSNFTPSQLSLINKHIKVDYHQVEISVTNLDAFTNGVLDQCQLEKIEALSWSPMGNGLLTENTEHHTRILAEADSLSKGYECSINQILLAFLYAHPSQIVPIIGTTKFERISEAKKAMEIELKREDFYKLWTASSG
;
A
#
# COMPACT_ATOMS: atom_id res chain seq x y z
N SER A 1 -5.10 0.41 -22.54
CA SER A 1 -6.40 1.10 -22.33
C SER A 1 -7.31 0.26 -21.43
N VAL A 2 -8.32 0.87 -20.84
CA VAL A 2 -9.32 0.17 -20.00
C VAL A 2 -9.99 -0.96 -20.78
N ASP A 3 -10.41 -0.71 -22.02
CA ASP A 3 -11.06 -1.73 -22.86
C ASP A 3 -10.16 -2.95 -23.10
N GLN A 4 -8.86 -2.76 -23.24
CA GLN A 4 -7.93 -3.88 -23.36
C GLN A 4 -7.80 -4.67 -22.05
N SER A 5 -7.80 -3.99 -20.90
CA SER A 5 -7.80 -4.65 -19.60
C SER A 5 -9.07 -5.49 -19.39
N LEU A 6 -10.24 -4.94 -19.71
CA LEU A 6 -11.52 -5.67 -19.65
C LEU A 6 -11.51 -6.93 -20.49
N LYS A 7 -11.00 -6.85 -21.73
CA LYS A 7 -10.84 -8.02 -22.60
C LYS A 7 -9.88 -9.06 -22.00
N ASN A 8 -8.74 -8.62 -21.49
CA ASN A 8 -7.73 -9.53 -20.94
C ASN A 8 -8.21 -10.24 -19.66
N PHE A 9 -9.01 -9.57 -18.85
CA PHE A 9 -9.58 -10.13 -17.62
C PHE A 9 -10.91 -10.87 -17.83
N HIS A 10 -11.45 -10.86 -19.08
CA HIS A 10 -12.74 -11.46 -19.40
C HIS A 10 -13.87 -10.96 -18.47
N THR A 11 -13.93 -9.64 -18.28
CA THR A 11 -14.93 -8.97 -17.42
C THR A 11 -15.45 -7.70 -18.10
N ASP A 12 -16.64 -7.26 -17.68
CA ASP A 12 -17.26 -6.05 -18.20
C ASP A 12 -16.90 -4.80 -17.37
N TYR A 13 -16.29 -4.97 -16.19
CA TYR A 13 -15.89 -3.88 -15.32
C TYR A 13 -14.61 -4.16 -14.52
N LEU A 14 -13.96 -3.09 -14.07
CA LEU A 14 -12.88 -3.09 -13.09
C LEU A 14 -13.43 -2.55 -11.77
N ASP A 15 -13.15 -3.22 -10.66
CA ASP A 15 -13.51 -2.71 -9.34
C ASP A 15 -12.74 -1.42 -9.03
N THR A 16 -11.44 -1.40 -9.36
CA THR A 16 -10.58 -0.22 -9.14
C THR A 16 -9.66 0.01 -10.34
N LEU A 17 -9.55 1.25 -10.76
CA LEU A 17 -8.55 1.71 -11.74
C LEU A 17 -7.62 2.71 -11.07
N LEU A 18 -6.30 2.45 -11.11
CA LEU A 18 -5.29 3.35 -10.58
C LEU A 18 -4.52 4.03 -11.70
N ILE A 19 -4.26 5.35 -11.57
CA ILE A 19 -3.19 5.99 -12.34
C ILE A 19 -1.86 5.56 -11.73
N HIS A 20 -1.05 4.83 -12.50
CA HIS A 20 0.15 4.15 -12.02
C HIS A 20 1.23 5.10 -11.49
N ARG A 21 1.39 6.27 -12.13
CA ARG A 21 2.31 7.33 -11.71
C ARG A 21 1.79 8.70 -12.13
N PRO A 22 2.14 9.78 -11.42
CA PRO A 22 1.82 11.13 -11.87
C PRO A 22 2.63 11.46 -13.13
N ASP A 23 1.96 12.10 -14.09
CA ASP A 23 2.60 12.75 -15.21
C ASP A 23 2.84 14.24 -14.85
N VAL A 24 4.02 14.77 -15.14
CA VAL A 24 4.33 16.19 -14.88
C VAL A 24 3.47 17.16 -15.72
N LEU A 25 2.90 16.69 -16.82
CA LEU A 25 1.98 17.42 -17.71
C LEU A 25 0.51 17.06 -17.47
N MET A 26 0.18 16.31 -16.42
CA MET A 26 -1.19 15.87 -16.15
C MET A 26 -2.14 17.07 -16.02
N ASN A 27 -3.29 16.99 -16.71
CA ASN A 27 -4.40 17.90 -16.54
C ASN A 27 -5.46 17.24 -15.63
N PRO A 28 -5.68 17.72 -14.40
CA PRO A 28 -6.60 17.10 -13.45
C PRO A 28 -8.06 17.13 -13.93
N VAL A 29 -8.45 18.12 -14.74
CA VAL A 29 -9.82 18.20 -15.28
C VAL A 29 -10.04 17.11 -16.32
N GLU A 30 -9.12 16.91 -17.26
CA GLU A 30 -9.22 15.84 -18.28
C GLU A 30 -9.24 14.43 -17.64
N ILE A 31 -8.44 14.25 -16.59
CA ILE A 31 -8.44 13.00 -15.81
C ILE A 31 -9.82 12.77 -15.17
N ALA A 32 -10.36 13.79 -14.51
CA ALA A 32 -11.66 13.72 -13.84
C ALA A 32 -12.80 13.45 -14.82
N GLU A 33 -12.81 14.11 -15.97
CA GLU A 33 -13.78 13.87 -17.04
C GLU A 33 -13.71 12.44 -17.56
N THR A 34 -12.51 11.95 -17.87
CA THR A 34 -12.29 10.58 -18.35
C THR A 34 -12.76 9.55 -17.33
N MET A 35 -12.42 9.71 -16.04
CA MET A 35 -12.82 8.78 -14.98
C MET A 35 -14.33 8.83 -14.75
N THR A 36 -14.95 10.01 -14.82
CA THR A 36 -16.41 10.18 -14.73
C THR A 36 -17.12 9.43 -15.86
N GLN A 37 -16.63 9.53 -17.09
CA GLN A 37 -17.17 8.80 -18.24
C GLN A 37 -17.01 7.28 -18.08
N LEU A 38 -15.87 6.79 -17.59
CA LEU A 38 -15.63 5.37 -17.34
C LEU A 38 -16.56 4.81 -16.24
N LYS A 39 -16.78 5.59 -15.17
CA LYS A 39 -17.74 5.24 -14.10
C LYS A 39 -19.17 5.24 -14.62
N ALA A 40 -19.57 6.26 -15.38
CA ALA A 40 -20.92 6.34 -15.97
C ALA A 40 -21.19 5.20 -16.97
N ALA A 41 -20.18 4.75 -17.70
CA ALA A 41 -20.27 3.61 -18.60
C ALA A 41 -20.25 2.24 -17.86
N GLY A 42 -20.15 2.23 -16.53
CA GLY A 42 -20.07 1.01 -15.72
C GLY A 42 -18.76 0.22 -15.87
N LYS A 43 -17.76 0.77 -16.56
CA LYS A 43 -16.48 0.10 -16.82
C LYS A 43 -15.51 0.14 -15.62
N VAL A 44 -15.67 1.10 -14.72
CA VAL A 44 -14.84 1.29 -13.52
C VAL A 44 -15.72 1.66 -12.34
N LYS A 45 -15.60 1.00 -11.20
CA LYS A 45 -16.36 1.32 -10.00
C LYS A 45 -15.68 2.37 -9.13
N SER A 46 -14.37 2.23 -8.89
CA SER A 46 -13.57 3.07 -8.01
C SER A 46 -12.33 3.59 -8.70
N PHE A 47 -11.86 4.75 -8.28
CA PHE A 47 -10.69 5.40 -8.84
C PHE A 47 -9.63 5.64 -7.78
N GLY A 48 -8.37 5.46 -8.16
CA GLY A 48 -7.24 5.75 -7.30
C GLY A 48 -6.02 6.22 -8.07
N VAL A 49 -4.98 6.51 -7.33
CA VAL A 49 -3.69 6.95 -7.85
C VAL A 49 -2.56 6.15 -7.21
N SER A 50 -1.38 6.15 -7.82
CA SER A 50 -0.20 5.52 -7.27
C SER A 50 1.01 6.43 -7.35
N ASN A 51 1.79 6.50 -6.27
CA ASN A 51 3.03 7.29 -6.16
C ASN A 51 2.85 8.81 -6.37
N PHE A 52 1.68 9.33 -6.04
CA PHE A 52 1.42 10.77 -6.04
C PHE A 52 1.95 11.41 -4.75
N THR A 53 2.48 12.63 -4.85
CA THR A 53 2.74 13.45 -3.66
C THR A 53 1.41 13.94 -3.06
N PRO A 54 1.39 14.35 -1.77
CA PRO A 54 0.18 14.92 -1.17
C PRO A 54 -0.43 16.08 -1.97
N SER A 55 0.41 16.95 -2.53
CA SER A 55 -0.08 18.08 -3.36
C SER A 55 -0.69 17.63 -4.69
N GLN A 56 -0.10 16.62 -5.34
CA GLN A 56 -0.65 16.07 -6.58
C GLN A 56 -1.96 15.32 -6.32
N LEU A 57 -2.05 14.59 -5.20
CA LEU A 57 -3.28 13.92 -4.78
C LEU A 57 -4.38 14.95 -4.48
N SER A 58 -4.08 16.01 -3.73
CA SER A 58 -5.05 17.09 -3.47
C SER A 58 -5.54 17.76 -4.77
N LEU A 59 -4.65 17.94 -5.75
CA LEU A 59 -5.00 18.51 -7.04
C LEU A 59 -6.04 17.66 -7.78
N ILE A 60 -5.86 16.36 -7.84
CA ILE A 60 -6.82 15.43 -8.47
C ILE A 60 -8.11 15.32 -7.63
N ASN A 61 -7.97 15.15 -6.31
CA ASN A 61 -9.11 14.92 -5.41
C ASN A 61 -10.10 16.10 -5.37
N LYS A 62 -9.65 17.29 -5.76
CA LYS A 62 -10.51 18.48 -5.94
C LYS A 62 -11.51 18.32 -7.09
N HIS A 63 -11.18 17.55 -8.11
CA HIS A 63 -11.98 17.41 -9.34
C HIS A 63 -12.74 16.09 -9.40
N ILE A 64 -12.19 15.04 -8.84
CA ILE A 64 -12.85 13.73 -8.72
C ILE A 64 -12.38 13.06 -7.43
N LYS A 65 -13.32 12.43 -6.70
CA LYS A 65 -12.98 11.69 -5.50
C LYS A 65 -12.00 10.57 -5.81
N VAL A 66 -10.85 10.58 -5.13
CA VAL A 66 -9.88 9.50 -5.11
C VAL A 66 -10.25 8.55 -3.97
N ASP A 67 -10.43 7.28 -4.28
CA ASP A 67 -10.81 6.26 -3.29
C ASP A 67 -9.58 5.53 -2.73
N TYR A 68 -8.50 5.40 -3.53
CA TYR A 68 -7.30 4.64 -3.19
C TYR A 68 -6.02 5.40 -3.53
N HIS A 69 -5.01 5.30 -2.66
CA HIS A 69 -3.66 5.77 -2.93
C HIS A 69 -2.65 4.65 -2.68
N GLN A 70 -2.01 4.17 -3.75
CA GLN A 70 -1.02 3.10 -3.66
C GLN A 70 0.40 3.66 -3.67
N VAL A 71 1.16 3.41 -2.60
CA VAL A 71 2.55 3.85 -2.44
C VAL A 71 3.41 2.75 -1.85
N GLU A 72 4.73 2.88 -1.95
CA GLU A 72 5.63 1.96 -1.24
C GLU A 72 5.55 2.20 0.25
N ILE A 73 5.17 1.17 0.98
CA ILE A 73 5.17 1.20 2.45
C ILE A 73 5.61 -0.16 2.96
N SER A 74 6.68 -0.18 3.72
CA SER A 74 7.16 -1.39 4.37
C SER A 74 8.07 -1.02 5.52
N VAL A 75 8.52 -2.00 6.26
CA VAL A 75 9.55 -1.79 7.27
C VAL A 75 10.88 -1.29 6.68
N THR A 76 11.16 -1.50 5.38
CA THR A 76 12.36 -0.99 4.70
C THR A 76 12.17 0.37 4.05
N ASN A 77 10.94 0.85 3.93
CA ASN A 77 10.61 2.16 3.38
C ASN A 77 9.57 2.86 4.27
N LEU A 78 10.05 3.80 5.06
CA LEU A 78 9.25 4.55 6.05
C LEU A 78 8.76 5.90 5.53
N ASP A 79 9.05 6.29 4.30
CA ASP A 79 8.78 7.63 3.76
C ASP A 79 7.31 8.04 3.90
N ALA A 80 6.38 7.13 3.59
CA ALA A 80 4.95 7.42 3.64
C ALA A 80 4.45 7.81 5.05
N PHE A 81 5.13 7.35 6.09
CA PHE A 81 4.79 7.68 7.48
C PHE A 81 5.17 9.12 7.88
N THR A 82 6.09 9.76 7.13
CA THR A 82 6.68 11.06 7.52
C THR A 82 6.50 12.15 6.48
N ASN A 83 6.15 11.81 5.23
CA ASN A 83 6.03 12.77 4.13
C ASN A 83 4.61 13.35 3.94
N GLY A 84 3.66 13.01 4.83
CA GLY A 84 2.29 13.49 4.81
C GLY A 84 1.32 12.65 3.95
N VAL A 85 1.78 11.60 3.29
CA VAL A 85 0.92 10.72 2.47
C VAL A 85 -0.12 10.01 3.33
N LEU A 86 0.29 9.36 4.42
CA LEU A 86 -0.63 8.65 5.31
C LEU A 86 -1.54 9.60 6.11
N ASP A 87 -1.04 10.80 6.47
CA ASP A 87 -1.85 11.84 7.10
C ASP A 87 -2.99 12.27 6.18
N GLN A 88 -2.67 12.51 4.89
CA GLN A 88 -3.67 12.87 3.89
C GLN A 88 -4.68 11.74 3.65
N CYS A 89 -4.22 10.49 3.58
CA CYS A 89 -5.11 9.34 3.43
C CYS A 89 -6.14 9.28 4.57
N GLN A 90 -5.72 9.52 5.82
CA GLN A 90 -6.64 9.58 6.96
C GLN A 90 -7.60 10.76 6.87
N LEU A 91 -7.08 11.97 6.56
CA LEU A 91 -7.86 13.20 6.48
C LEU A 91 -8.97 13.10 5.42
N GLU A 92 -8.63 12.63 4.22
CA GLU A 92 -9.49 12.57 3.04
C GLU A 92 -10.30 11.26 2.95
N LYS A 93 -10.11 10.32 3.90
CA LYS A 93 -10.71 8.98 3.89
C LYS A 93 -10.40 8.21 2.61
N ILE A 94 -9.14 8.27 2.20
CA ILE A 94 -8.57 7.53 1.07
C ILE A 94 -7.90 6.28 1.63
N GLU A 95 -8.19 5.13 1.04
CA GLU A 95 -7.57 3.87 1.46
C GLU A 95 -6.12 3.80 0.99
N ALA A 96 -5.19 3.61 1.94
CA ALA A 96 -3.77 3.49 1.65
C ALA A 96 -3.43 2.05 1.26
N LEU A 97 -2.94 1.86 0.02
CA LEU A 97 -2.48 0.56 -0.47
C LEU A 97 -0.95 0.52 -0.46
N SER A 98 -0.37 -0.51 0.15
CA SER A 98 1.09 -0.68 0.18
C SER A 98 1.54 -1.62 -0.94
N TRP A 99 2.35 -1.14 -1.89
CA TRP A 99 3.10 -2.03 -2.75
C TRP A 99 4.46 -2.37 -2.10
N SER A 100 5.04 -3.53 -2.45
CA SER A 100 6.21 -4.12 -1.78
C SER A 100 6.12 -4.19 -0.24
N PRO A 101 4.99 -4.64 0.34
CA PRO A 101 4.74 -4.57 1.78
C PRO A 101 5.73 -5.39 2.63
N MET A 102 6.42 -6.35 2.01
CA MET A 102 7.44 -7.19 2.66
C MET A 102 8.85 -6.58 2.62
N GLY A 103 8.99 -5.34 2.11
CA GLY A 103 10.28 -4.72 1.87
C GLY A 103 11.00 -5.26 0.64
N ASN A 104 11.38 -4.36 -0.26
CA ASN A 104 12.08 -4.74 -1.48
C ASN A 104 13.47 -5.30 -1.12
N GLY A 105 13.74 -6.53 -1.52
CA GLY A 105 15.02 -7.21 -1.24
C GLY A 105 15.22 -7.69 0.20
N LEU A 106 14.36 -7.35 1.17
CA LEU A 106 14.58 -7.65 2.59
C LEU A 106 14.89 -9.13 2.88
N LEU A 107 14.18 -10.05 2.22
CA LEU A 107 14.36 -11.49 2.43
C LEU A 107 15.41 -12.13 1.50
N THR A 108 16.02 -11.37 0.58
CA THR A 108 16.90 -11.91 -0.45
C THR A 108 18.27 -11.25 -0.50
N GLU A 109 18.39 -10.04 0.02
CA GLU A 109 19.63 -9.26 0.04
C GLU A 109 20.20 -9.19 1.46
N ASN A 110 21.50 -9.39 1.59
CA ASN A 110 22.19 -9.37 2.88
C ASN A 110 22.90 -8.02 3.09
N THR A 111 22.12 -6.96 3.32
CA THR A 111 22.66 -5.65 3.71
C THR A 111 22.66 -5.52 5.23
N GLU A 112 23.47 -4.62 5.78
CA GLU A 112 23.47 -4.33 7.22
C GLU A 112 22.09 -3.85 7.69
N HIS A 113 21.44 -2.99 6.90
CA HIS A 113 20.08 -2.50 7.14
C HIS A 113 19.07 -3.67 7.22
N HIS A 114 19.06 -4.57 6.22
CA HIS A 114 18.17 -5.73 6.20
C HIS A 114 18.45 -6.69 7.36
N THR A 115 19.73 -6.89 7.72
CA THR A 115 20.12 -7.75 8.84
C THR A 115 19.57 -7.24 10.17
N ARG A 116 19.65 -5.93 10.42
CA ARG A 116 19.05 -5.33 11.64
C ARG A 116 17.55 -5.53 11.71
N ILE A 117 16.85 -5.25 10.62
CA ILE A 117 15.38 -5.41 10.55
C ILE A 117 14.98 -6.88 10.77
N LEU A 118 15.65 -7.80 10.09
CA LEU A 118 15.34 -9.22 10.19
C LEU A 118 15.63 -9.78 11.59
N ALA A 119 16.69 -9.33 12.24
CA ALA A 119 17.01 -9.73 13.62
C ALA A 119 15.90 -9.29 14.60
N GLU A 120 15.40 -8.05 14.47
CA GLU A 120 14.31 -7.58 15.31
C GLU A 120 12.99 -8.29 14.99
N ALA A 121 12.67 -8.46 13.69
CA ALA A 121 11.47 -9.17 13.26
C ALA A 121 11.47 -10.64 13.73
N ASP A 122 12.62 -11.33 13.70
CA ASP A 122 12.78 -12.70 14.23
C ASP A 122 12.57 -12.75 15.75
N SER A 123 13.13 -11.77 16.48
CA SER A 123 12.92 -11.67 17.93
C SER A 123 11.44 -11.49 18.28
N LEU A 124 10.76 -10.58 17.59
CA LEU A 124 9.33 -10.33 17.81
C LEU A 124 8.46 -11.52 17.38
N SER A 125 8.78 -12.17 16.28
CA SER A 125 8.00 -13.32 15.77
C SER A 125 7.92 -14.46 16.80
N LYS A 126 8.97 -14.69 17.55
CA LYS A 126 9.01 -15.66 18.66
C LYS A 126 8.09 -15.23 19.82
N GLY A 127 8.08 -13.94 20.15
CA GLY A 127 7.24 -13.40 21.22
C GLY A 127 5.74 -13.39 20.88
N TYR A 128 5.41 -13.28 19.61
CA TYR A 128 4.03 -13.31 19.09
C TYR A 128 3.61 -14.69 18.57
N GLU A 129 4.48 -15.72 18.68
CA GLU A 129 4.23 -17.09 18.20
C GLU A 129 3.78 -17.13 16.73
N CYS A 130 4.41 -16.32 15.87
CA CYS A 130 4.06 -16.16 14.47
C CYS A 130 5.31 -16.15 13.57
N SER A 131 5.13 -16.01 12.26
CA SER A 131 6.26 -15.93 11.34
C SER A 131 6.79 -14.49 11.22
N ILE A 132 8.04 -14.35 10.74
CA ILE A 132 8.63 -13.04 10.39
C ILE A 132 7.73 -12.30 9.39
N ASN A 133 7.22 -13.00 8.36
CA ASN A 133 6.32 -12.40 7.37
C ASN A 133 5.08 -11.78 8.01
N GLN A 134 4.51 -12.45 9.00
CA GLN A 134 3.34 -11.95 9.71
C GLN A 134 3.68 -10.72 10.57
N ILE A 135 4.85 -10.66 11.20
CA ILE A 135 5.32 -9.45 11.91
C ILE A 135 5.50 -8.28 10.97
N LEU A 136 6.11 -8.49 9.80
CA LEU A 136 6.30 -7.43 8.80
C LEU A 136 4.97 -6.87 8.28
N LEU A 137 3.94 -7.70 8.13
CA LEU A 137 2.60 -7.25 7.75
C LEU A 137 1.87 -6.61 8.93
N ALA A 138 2.00 -7.15 10.14
CA ALA A 138 1.41 -6.57 11.36
C ALA A 138 1.94 -5.14 11.62
N PHE A 139 3.19 -4.86 11.26
CA PHE A 139 3.76 -3.51 11.30
C PHE A 139 2.93 -2.51 10.46
N LEU A 140 2.46 -2.91 9.28
CA LEU A 140 1.61 -2.06 8.43
C LEU A 140 0.20 -1.91 9.01
N TYR A 141 -0.39 -3.01 9.48
CA TYR A 141 -1.74 -3.02 10.06
C TYR A 141 -1.84 -2.21 11.35
N ALA A 142 -0.74 -2.05 12.09
CA ALA A 142 -0.72 -1.26 13.32
C ALA A 142 -0.93 0.24 13.09
N HIS A 143 -0.79 0.74 11.85
CA HIS A 143 -0.96 2.16 11.54
C HIS A 143 -2.45 2.55 11.44
N PRO A 144 -2.88 3.68 12.03
CA PRO A 144 -4.30 4.09 12.08
C PRO A 144 -4.92 4.42 10.71
N SER A 145 -4.13 4.62 9.64
CA SER A 145 -4.64 4.76 8.27
C SER A 145 -5.08 3.43 7.64
N GLN A 146 -5.06 2.33 8.41
CA GLN A 146 -5.52 1.01 7.96
C GLN A 146 -4.90 0.58 6.62
N ILE A 147 -3.56 0.59 6.56
CA ILE A 147 -2.80 0.27 5.35
C ILE A 147 -3.16 -1.14 4.86
N VAL A 148 -3.53 -1.26 3.59
CA VAL A 148 -3.82 -2.54 2.92
C VAL A 148 -2.61 -3.01 2.13
N PRO A 149 -1.92 -4.08 2.53
CA PRO A 149 -0.77 -4.62 1.80
C PRO A 149 -1.21 -5.33 0.52
N ILE A 150 -0.58 -4.99 -0.60
CA ILE A 150 -0.75 -5.69 -1.88
C ILE A 150 0.30 -6.80 -1.96
N ILE A 151 -0.11 -8.03 -1.64
CA ILE A 151 0.78 -9.19 -1.64
C ILE A 151 0.95 -9.77 -3.05
N GLY A 152 2.21 -10.03 -3.44
CA GLY A 152 2.57 -10.51 -4.78
C GLY A 152 2.74 -12.04 -4.87
N THR A 153 1.85 -12.83 -4.25
CA THR A 153 1.97 -14.28 -4.25
C THR A 153 0.73 -14.96 -4.83
N THR A 154 0.93 -16.11 -5.50
CA THR A 154 -0.13 -17.01 -5.96
C THR A 154 -0.22 -18.29 -5.09
N LYS A 155 0.65 -18.43 -4.09
CA LYS A 155 0.67 -19.61 -3.19
C LYS A 155 -0.38 -19.43 -2.11
N PHE A 156 -1.32 -20.38 -2.02
CA PHE A 156 -2.42 -20.34 -1.06
C PHE A 156 -1.94 -20.24 0.40
N GLU A 157 -0.86 -20.96 0.74
CA GLU A 157 -0.28 -20.96 2.09
C GLU A 157 0.19 -19.56 2.50
N ARG A 158 0.82 -18.81 1.56
CA ARG A 158 1.28 -17.44 1.82
C ARG A 158 0.12 -16.45 1.92
N ILE A 159 -0.96 -16.66 1.15
CA ILE A 159 -2.17 -15.84 1.26
C ILE A 159 -2.84 -16.09 2.62
N SER A 160 -2.94 -17.36 3.04
CA SER A 160 -3.48 -17.72 4.35
C SER A 160 -2.64 -17.15 5.50
N GLU A 161 -1.31 -17.20 5.38
CA GLU A 161 -0.36 -16.61 6.34
C GLU A 161 -0.56 -15.10 6.46
N ALA A 162 -0.65 -14.40 5.32
CA ALA A 162 -0.87 -12.95 5.29
C ALA A 162 -2.21 -12.56 5.93
N LYS A 163 -3.27 -13.35 5.71
CA LYS A 163 -4.56 -13.14 6.37
C LYS A 163 -4.45 -13.24 7.89
N LYS A 164 -3.74 -14.24 8.42
CA LYS A 164 -3.53 -14.39 9.87
C LYS A 164 -2.76 -13.24 10.49
N ALA A 165 -1.92 -12.54 9.72
CA ALA A 165 -1.21 -11.35 10.21
C ALA A 165 -2.15 -10.23 10.64
N MET A 166 -3.38 -10.17 10.12
CA MET A 166 -4.41 -9.19 10.52
C MET A 166 -4.92 -9.40 11.95
N GLU A 167 -4.69 -10.58 12.53
CA GLU A 167 -5.10 -10.93 13.89
C GLU A 167 -4.04 -10.57 14.93
N ILE A 168 -2.85 -10.11 14.49
CA ILE A 168 -1.74 -9.75 15.35
C ILE A 168 -1.88 -8.29 15.80
N GLU A 169 -2.18 -8.09 17.06
CA GLU A 169 -2.15 -6.78 17.69
C GLU A 169 -0.71 -6.41 18.10
N LEU A 170 0.06 -5.85 17.16
CA LEU A 170 1.43 -5.42 17.42
C LEU A 170 1.44 -4.25 18.43
N LYS A 171 2.09 -4.44 19.58
CA LYS A 171 2.20 -3.41 20.60
C LYS A 171 2.98 -2.19 20.09
N ARG A 172 2.64 -1.01 20.61
CA ARG A 172 3.29 0.24 20.23
C ARG A 172 4.81 0.20 20.39
N GLU A 173 5.29 -0.38 21.48
CA GLU A 173 6.73 -0.51 21.77
C GLU A 173 7.42 -1.39 20.71
N ASP A 174 6.76 -2.46 20.28
CA ASP A 174 7.30 -3.42 19.31
C ASP A 174 7.26 -2.84 17.88
N PHE A 175 6.24 -2.03 17.55
CA PHE A 175 6.23 -1.23 16.33
C PHE A 175 7.47 -0.33 16.26
N TYR A 176 7.79 0.39 17.34
CA TYR A 176 8.94 1.28 17.36
C TYR A 176 10.30 0.55 17.42
N LYS A 177 10.37 -0.69 17.87
CA LYS A 177 11.58 -1.51 17.72
C LYS A 177 11.89 -1.77 16.23
N LEU A 178 10.89 -2.19 15.45
CA LEU A 178 11.02 -2.36 13.99
C LEU A 178 11.35 -1.03 13.30
N TRP A 179 10.68 0.04 13.70
CA TRP A 179 10.96 1.39 13.21
C TRP A 179 12.43 1.78 13.42
N THR A 180 12.95 1.61 14.64
CA THR A 180 14.33 1.93 14.98
C THR A 180 15.32 1.04 14.23
N ALA A 181 15.03 -0.25 14.12
CA ALA A 181 15.85 -1.18 13.32
C ALA A 181 15.94 -0.76 11.84
N SER A 182 14.89 -0.11 11.32
CA SER A 182 14.84 0.43 9.97
C SER A 182 15.54 1.78 9.82
N SER A 183 15.32 2.70 10.73
CA SER A 183 15.84 4.08 10.62
C SER A 183 17.33 4.21 10.97
N GLY A 184 17.93 3.24 11.66
CA GLY A 184 19.34 3.17 12.02
C GLY A 184 19.60 3.66 13.42
#